data_f85ddf1a27074154ff1f890e43634970
#
_entry.id   f85ddf1a27074154ff1f890e43634970
#
_cell.length_a   1.000
_cell.length_b   1.000
_cell.length_c   1.000
_cell.angle_alpha   90.00
_cell.angle_beta   90.00
_cell.angle_gamma   90.00
#
_symmetry.space_group_name_H-M   'P 1'
#
loop_
_entity.id
_entity.type
_entity.pdbx_description
1 polymer ?
#
loop_
_entity_poly.entity_id
_entity_poly.type
_entity_poly.pdbx_seq_one_letter_code
_entity_poly.pdbx_strand_id
1 'polypeptide(L)'
;MFKTLKLLFNKKNKDIRQKVLFTLGCLLVFIVGKTIPVPGTQGAVSDLGLWELYNAISGGGLEQFSIFALGVMPYISASLITGILQMDIIPYFTELKEQGATGQQKINQINRYLGLAIAFLQGFGMAFAFLPNGGALDFLKVAIILTGGTAF
;
A
#
# COMPACT_ATOMS: atom_id res chain seq x y z
N MET A 1 30.69 1.78 12.49
CA MET A 1 29.49 2.48 12.02
C MET A 1 29.79 3.75 11.20
N PHE A 2 30.63 4.68 11.68
CA PHE A 2 31.00 5.92 10.94
C PHE A 2 31.80 5.71 9.64
N LYS A 3 32.61 4.64 9.54
CA LYS A 3 33.36 4.30 8.31
C LYS A 3 32.46 3.89 7.14
N THR A 4 31.36 3.18 7.42
CA THR A 4 30.37 2.76 6.41
C THR A 4 29.55 3.95 5.88
N LEU A 5 29.20 4.90 6.73
CA LEU A 5 28.55 6.14 6.32
C LEU A 5 29.44 6.99 5.39
N LYS A 6 30.74 7.05 5.67
CA LYS A 6 31.71 7.76 4.82
C LYS A 6 31.87 7.11 3.44
N LEU A 7 31.69 5.79 3.33
CA LEU A 7 31.71 5.06 2.06
C LEU A 7 30.47 5.32 1.19
N LEU A 8 29.31 5.58 1.81
CA LEU A 8 28.07 5.97 1.12
C LEU A 8 28.18 7.37 0.48
N PHE A 9 28.94 8.27 1.09
CA PHE A 9 29.17 9.64 0.59
C PHE A 9 30.34 9.76 -0.39
N ASN A 10 31.06 8.64 -0.68
CA ASN A 10 32.18 8.69 -1.57
C ASN A 10 31.70 8.85 -3.04
N LYS A 11 32.28 9.83 -3.73
CA LYS A 11 31.95 10.26 -5.12
C LYS A 11 31.98 9.11 -6.14
N LYS A 12 32.63 7.98 -5.79
CA LYS A 12 32.78 6.80 -6.64
C LYS A 12 31.53 5.90 -6.67
N ASN A 13 30.60 6.01 -5.71
CA ASN A 13 29.39 5.21 -5.59
C ASN A 13 28.12 6.01 -5.96
N LYS A 14 28.13 6.61 -7.14
CA LYS A 14 27.03 7.44 -7.64
C LYS A 14 25.68 6.69 -7.65
N ASP A 15 25.74 5.41 -7.97
CA ASP A 15 24.57 4.52 -8.08
C ASP A 15 23.90 4.27 -6.70
N ILE A 16 24.71 3.99 -5.68
CA ILE A 16 24.21 3.76 -4.31
C ILE A 16 23.59 5.05 -3.75
N ARG A 17 24.24 6.19 -3.96
CA ARG A 17 23.74 7.49 -3.49
C ARG A 17 22.41 7.83 -4.16
N GLN A 18 22.25 7.55 -5.44
CA GLN A 18 21.02 7.80 -6.17
C GLN A 18 19.87 6.93 -5.64
N LYS A 19 20.13 5.66 -5.35
CA LYS A 19 19.16 4.74 -4.74
C LYS A 19 18.75 5.18 -3.32
N VAL A 20 19.71 5.56 -2.49
CA VAL A 20 19.46 6.07 -1.14
C VAL A 20 18.66 7.37 -1.17
N LEU A 21 19.01 8.30 -2.06
CA LEU A 21 18.30 9.57 -2.20
C LEU A 21 16.86 9.35 -2.69
N PHE A 22 16.67 8.42 -3.61
CA PHE A 22 15.34 8.03 -4.08
C PHE A 22 14.50 7.42 -2.95
N THR A 23 15.07 6.51 -2.16
CA THR A 23 14.38 5.90 -1.01
C THR A 23 14.00 6.95 0.04
N LEU A 24 14.90 7.89 0.35
CA LEU A 24 14.61 9.01 1.26
C LEU A 24 13.50 9.89 0.70
N GLY A 25 13.49 10.17 -0.61
CA GLY A 25 12.43 10.92 -1.27
C GLY A 25 11.07 10.23 -1.15
N CYS A 26 11.01 8.93 -1.41
CA CYS A 26 9.78 8.14 -1.23
C CYS A 26 9.29 8.14 0.22
N LEU A 27 10.21 7.99 1.20
CA LEU A 27 9.86 8.06 2.61
C LEU A 27 9.31 9.44 3.00
N LEU A 28 9.88 10.50 2.45
CA LEU A 28 9.41 11.86 2.71
C LEU A 28 7.99 12.07 2.16
N VAL A 29 7.73 11.61 0.95
CA VAL A 29 6.37 11.65 0.35
C VAL A 29 5.38 10.84 1.19
N PHE A 30 5.79 9.67 1.68
CA PHE A 30 4.97 8.84 2.56
C PHE A 30 4.62 9.57 3.87
N ILE A 31 5.60 10.19 4.52
CA ILE A 31 5.39 10.96 5.76
C ILE A 31 4.42 12.12 5.52
N VAL A 32 4.60 12.87 4.42
CA VAL A 32 3.69 13.97 4.07
C VAL A 32 2.28 13.45 3.79
N GLY A 33 2.14 12.38 3.01
CA GLY A 33 0.83 11.81 2.71
C GLY A 33 0.11 11.22 3.93
N LYS A 34 0.87 10.70 4.90
CA LYS A 34 0.33 10.21 6.17
C LYS A 34 -0.28 11.36 7.01
N THR A 35 0.19 12.59 6.88
CA THR A 35 -0.33 13.75 7.62
C THR A 35 -1.55 14.39 6.97
N ILE A 36 -1.93 14.00 5.76
CA ILE A 36 -3.10 14.53 5.07
C ILE A 36 -4.33 13.69 5.41
N PRO A 37 -5.25 14.17 6.26
CA PRO A 37 -6.46 13.44 6.59
C PRO A 37 -7.44 13.40 5.41
N VAL A 38 -8.17 12.31 5.27
CA VAL A 38 -9.25 12.21 4.27
C VAL A 38 -10.42 13.11 4.71
N PRO A 39 -10.93 13.99 3.83
CA PRO A 39 -12.01 14.89 4.18
C PRO A 39 -13.27 14.12 4.60
N GLY A 40 -13.87 14.52 5.72
CA GLY A 40 -15.12 13.94 6.25
C GLY A 40 -14.94 12.82 7.28
N THR A 41 -13.72 12.39 7.58
CA THR A 41 -13.45 11.28 8.53
C THR A 41 -12.85 11.75 9.87
N GLN A 42 -12.87 13.05 10.15
CA GLN A 42 -12.30 13.61 11.37
C GLN A 42 -13.06 13.13 12.62
N GLY A 43 -12.34 12.45 13.51
CA GLY A 43 -12.88 12.00 14.80
C GLY A 43 -13.46 10.58 14.84
N ALA A 44 -13.31 9.80 13.80
CA ALA A 44 -13.92 8.47 13.69
C ALA A 44 -13.07 7.32 14.27
N VAL A 45 -11.95 7.61 14.93
CA VAL A 45 -11.11 6.55 15.53
C VAL A 45 -11.74 6.11 16.85
N SER A 46 -12.49 5.01 16.81
CA SER A 46 -13.03 4.35 18.01
C SER A 46 -11.90 3.57 18.71
N ASP A 47 -11.88 3.63 20.05
CA ASP A 47 -10.95 2.89 20.95
C ASP A 47 -11.18 1.36 20.91
N LEU A 48 -11.04 0.75 19.77
CA LEU A 48 -11.08 -0.70 19.61
C LEU A 48 -9.63 -1.20 19.45
N GLY A 49 -9.14 -2.02 20.38
CA GLY A 49 -7.77 -2.54 20.39
C GLY A 49 -7.31 -3.23 19.11
N LEU A 50 -8.25 -3.73 18.28
CA LEU A 50 -7.96 -4.25 16.95
C LEU A 50 -7.50 -3.16 15.98
N TRP A 51 -7.97 -1.92 16.16
CA TRP A 51 -7.59 -0.78 15.33
C TRP A 51 -6.17 -0.29 15.64
N GLU A 52 -5.73 -0.39 16.89
CA GLU A 52 -4.33 -0.11 17.25
C GLU A 52 -3.37 -1.07 16.57
N LEU A 53 -3.69 -2.36 16.55
CA LEU A 53 -2.88 -3.36 15.86
C LEU A 53 -2.83 -3.10 14.36
N TYR A 54 -3.97 -2.82 13.75
CA TYR A 54 -4.05 -2.49 12.33
C TYR A 54 -3.29 -1.20 11.99
N ASN A 55 -3.39 -0.18 12.84
CA ASN A 55 -2.66 1.07 12.71
C ASN A 55 -1.13 0.86 12.77
N ALA A 56 -0.66 0.02 13.67
CA ALA A 56 0.75 -0.33 13.78
C ALA A 56 1.28 -1.01 12.49
N ILE A 57 0.49 -1.94 11.92
CA ILE A 57 0.86 -2.66 10.69
C ILE A 57 0.79 -1.75 9.45
N SER A 58 -0.16 -0.84 9.38
CA SER A 58 -0.31 0.11 8.25
C SER A 58 0.62 1.33 8.33
N GLY A 59 1.54 1.38 9.32
CA GLY A 59 2.52 2.45 9.45
C GLY A 59 1.96 3.74 10.07
N GLY A 60 0.90 3.65 10.88
CA GLY A 60 0.32 4.78 11.60
C GLY A 60 -0.55 5.71 10.76
N GLY A 61 -0.93 5.30 9.55
CA GLY A 61 -1.79 6.11 8.66
C GLY A 61 -3.25 6.16 9.08
N LEU A 62 -3.68 5.22 9.92
CA LEU A 62 -5.06 5.10 10.38
C LEU A 62 -5.41 6.08 11.49
N GLU A 63 -4.42 6.44 12.32
CA GLU A 63 -4.61 7.31 13.47
C GLU A 63 -5.24 8.66 13.10
N GLN A 64 -4.88 9.18 11.92
CA GLN A 64 -5.47 10.40 11.35
C GLN A 64 -6.38 10.12 10.15
N PHE A 65 -6.70 8.86 9.88
CA PHE A 65 -7.40 8.42 8.67
C PHE A 65 -6.85 9.12 7.41
N SER A 66 -5.56 8.96 7.21
CA SER A 66 -4.82 9.60 6.13
C SER A 66 -5.07 8.94 4.77
N ILE A 67 -4.63 9.57 3.71
CA ILE A 67 -4.68 9.02 2.34
C ILE A 67 -4.00 7.65 2.26
N PHE A 68 -2.97 7.40 3.08
CA PHE A 68 -2.26 6.13 3.17
C PHE A 68 -2.78 5.20 4.29
N ALA A 69 -4.01 5.38 4.77
CA ALA A 69 -4.58 4.59 5.86
C ALA A 69 -4.59 3.09 5.57
N LEU A 70 -4.86 2.66 4.33
CA LEU A 70 -4.79 1.26 3.92
C LEU A 70 -3.35 0.72 3.85
N GLY A 71 -2.35 1.59 3.71
CA GLY A 71 -0.94 1.21 3.62
C GLY A 71 -0.67 0.20 2.51
N VAL A 72 0.17 -0.79 2.80
CA VAL A 72 0.58 -1.84 1.86
C VAL A 72 -0.26 -3.13 1.98
N MET A 73 -1.23 -3.19 2.90
CA MET A 73 -2.02 -4.39 3.18
C MET A 73 -2.77 -4.94 1.96
N PRO A 74 -3.43 -4.13 1.11
CA PRO A 74 -4.09 -4.62 -0.09
C PRO A 74 -3.14 -5.32 -1.05
N TYR A 75 -1.93 -4.78 -1.18
CA TYR A 75 -0.89 -5.37 -2.04
C TYR A 75 -0.36 -6.69 -1.49
N ILE A 76 -0.14 -6.78 -0.18
CA ILE A 76 0.27 -8.03 0.48
C ILE A 76 -0.81 -9.10 0.29
N SER A 77 -2.08 -8.76 0.50
CA SER A 77 -3.20 -9.67 0.29
C SER A 77 -3.28 -10.16 -1.16
N ALA A 78 -3.15 -9.25 -2.13
CA ALA A 78 -3.11 -9.60 -3.54
C ALA A 78 -1.92 -10.54 -3.87
N SER A 79 -0.75 -10.25 -3.33
CA SER A 79 0.46 -11.05 -3.54
C SER A 79 0.33 -12.46 -2.97
N LEU A 80 -0.28 -12.60 -1.79
CA LEU A 80 -0.58 -13.90 -1.19
C LEU A 80 -1.58 -14.70 -2.04
N ILE A 81 -2.67 -14.07 -2.47
CA ILE A 81 -3.67 -14.71 -3.34
C ILE A 81 -3.01 -15.18 -4.65
N THR A 82 -2.25 -14.31 -5.30
CA THR A 82 -1.56 -14.67 -6.55
C THR A 82 -0.49 -15.75 -6.31
N GLY A 83 0.19 -15.72 -5.18
CA GLY A 83 1.14 -16.77 -4.77
C GLY A 83 0.47 -18.14 -4.63
N ILE A 84 -0.71 -18.18 -4.02
CA ILE A 84 -1.51 -19.41 -3.91
C ILE A 84 -2.00 -19.87 -5.29
N LEU A 85 -2.48 -18.97 -6.12
CA LEU A 85 -2.93 -19.30 -7.48
C LEU A 85 -1.82 -19.86 -8.38
N GLN A 86 -0.56 -19.52 -8.08
CA GLN A 86 0.63 -20.04 -8.77
C GLN A 86 1.03 -21.45 -8.29
N MET A 87 0.38 -22.00 -7.26
CA MET A 87 0.63 -23.36 -6.73
C MET A 87 -0.25 -24.40 -7.44
N ASP A 88 -0.19 -24.45 -8.77
CA ASP A 88 -0.90 -25.42 -9.63
C ASP A 88 -2.43 -25.44 -9.49
N ILE A 89 -3.03 -24.43 -8.86
CA ILE A 89 -4.48 -24.32 -8.72
C ILE A 89 -5.11 -23.88 -10.06
N ILE A 90 -4.46 -22.95 -10.77
CA ILE A 90 -4.90 -22.47 -12.05
C ILE A 90 -3.77 -22.69 -13.08
N PRO A 91 -3.97 -23.52 -14.12
CA PRO A 91 -2.95 -23.85 -15.12
C PRO A 91 -2.34 -22.60 -15.79
N TYR A 92 -3.15 -21.57 -16.00
CA TYR A 92 -2.71 -20.30 -16.58
C TYR A 92 -1.57 -19.62 -15.81
N PHE A 93 -1.61 -19.64 -14.48
CA PHE A 93 -0.55 -19.05 -13.65
C PHE A 93 0.71 -19.92 -13.61
N THR A 94 0.55 -21.22 -13.72
CA THR A 94 1.68 -22.16 -13.82
C THR A 94 2.42 -21.97 -15.13
N GLU A 95 1.70 -21.87 -16.25
CA GLU A 95 2.29 -21.56 -17.56
C GLU A 95 3.01 -20.20 -17.56
N LEU A 96 2.45 -19.17 -16.93
CA LEU A 96 3.12 -17.88 -16.79
C LEU A 96 4.40 -17.97 -15.97
N LYS A 97 4.44 -18.80 -14.93
CA LYS A 97 5.64 -19.02 -14.12
C LYS A 97 6.72 -19.71 -14.94
N GLU A 98 6.37 -20.68 -15.78
CA GLU A 98 7.30 -21.39 -16.67
C GLU A 98 7.88 -20.50 -17.78
N GLN A 99 7.17 -19.44 -18.18
CA GLN A 99 7.65 -18.44 -19.15
C GLN A 99 8.81 -17.55 -18.61
N GLY A 100 9.24 -17.74 -17.36
CA GLY A 100 10.38 -17.04 -16.78
C GLY A 100 10.14 -15.53 -16.61
N ALA A 101 11.08 -14.70 -17.08
CA ALA A 101 11.05 -13.25 -16.84
C ALA A 101 9.82 -12.54 -17.43
N THR A 102 9.35 -12.98 -18.60
CA THR A 102 8.18 -12.41 -19.27
C THR A 102 6.88 -12.76 -18.55
N GLY A 103 6.77 -13.99 -18.07
CA GLY A 103 5.64 -14.44 -17.27
C GLY A 103 5.59 -13.72 -15.93
N GLN A 104 6.73 -13.52 -15.27
CA GLN A 104 6.82 -12.78 -14.02
C GLN A 104 6.34 -11.32 -14.15
N GLN A 105 6.61 -10.67 -15.28
CA GLN A 105 6.09 -9.32 -15.53
C GLN A 105 4.56 -9.30 -15.60
N LYS A 106 3.96 -10.29 -16.26
CA LYS A 106 2.50 -10.43 -16.34
C LYS A 106 1.88 -10.72 -14.95
N ILE A 107 2.50 -11.59 -14.17
CA ILE A 107 2.08 -11.88 -12.80
C ILE A 107 2.12 -10.62 -11.95
N ASN A 108 3.18 -9.81 -12.06
CA ASN A 108 3.29 -8.55 -11.35
C ASN A 108 2.21 -7.52 -11.78
N GLN A 109 1.85 -7.49 -13.05
CA GLN A 109 0.73 -6.66 -13.52
C GLN A 109 -0.60 -7.12 -12.92
N ILE A 110 -0.87 -8.42 -12.94
CA ILE A 110 -2.08 -9.00 -12.33
C ILE A 110 -2.13 -8.66 -10.84
N ASN A 111 -1.01 -8.81 -10.13
CA ASN A 111 -0.89 -8.43 -8.72
C ASN A 111 -1.27 -6.97 -8.46
N ARG A 112 -0.82 -6.05 -9.32
CA ARG A 112 -1.14 -4.62 -9.19
C ARG A 112 -2.64 -4.36 -9.37
N TYR A 113 -3.25 -4.92 -10.40
CA TYR A 113 -4.70 -4.77 -10.64
C TYR A 113 -5.52 -5.41 -9.52
N LEU A 114 -5.12 -6.58 -9.07
CA LEU A 114 -5.78 -7.30 -7.98
C LEU A 114 -5.62 -6.54 -6.66
N GLY A 115 -4.44 -5.97 -6.40
CA GLY A 115 -4.19 -5.11 -5.25
C GLY A 115 -5.06 -3.85 -5.25
N LEU A 116 -5.24 -3.21 -6.41
CA LEU A 116 -6.14 -2.06 -6.55
C LEU A 116 -7.61 -2.43 -6.32
N ALA A 117 -8.06 -3.58 -6.84
CA ALA A 117 -9.42 -4.06 -6.61
C ALA A 117 -9.67 -4.35 -5.12
N ILE A 118 -8.72 -5.02 -4.45
CA ILE A 118 -8.80 -5.29 -3.00
C ILE A 118 -8.75 -3.98 -2.21
N ALA A 119 -7.89 -3.02 -2.59
CA ALA A 119 -7.81 -1.71 -1.96
C ALA A 119 -9.13 -0.96 -2.05
N PHE A 120 -9.79 -1.02 -3.21
CA PHE A 120 -11.09 -0.39 -3.40
C PHE A 120 -12.16 -1.02 -2.50
N LEU A 121 -12.23 -2.35 -2.43
CA LEU A 121 -13.17 -3.07 -1.56
C LEU A 121 -12.92 -2.78 -0.08
N GLN A 122 -11.65 -2.79 0.34
CA GLN A 122 -11.27 -2.46 1.72
C GLN A 122 -11.54 -0.99 2.04
N GLY A 123 -11.23 -0.08 1.12
CA GLY A 123 -11.51 1.35 1.26
C GLY A 123 -12.99 1.64 1.38
N PHE A 124 -13.81 0.93 0.62
CA PHE A 124 -15.26 1.02 0.72
C PHE A 124 -15.78 0.49 2.07
N GLY A 125 -15.26 -0.66 2.51
CA GLY A 125 -15.59 -1.22 3.83
C GLY A 125 -15.19 -0.30 4.98
N MET A 126 -14.01 0.32 4.90
CA MET A 126 -13.57 1.31 5.88
C MET A 126 -14.44 2.57 5.85
N ALA A 127 -14.78 3.08 4.67
CA ALA A 127 -15.66 4.23 4.56
C ALA A 127 -17.00 3.98 5.24
N PHE A 128 -17.57 2.79 5.06
CA PHE A 128 -18.82 2.39 5.72
C PHE A 128 -18.67 2.31 7.25
N ALA A 129 -17.53 1.81 7.75
CA ALA A 129 -17.27 1.69 9.19
C ALA A 129 -17.08 3.06 9.88
N PHE A 130 -16.42 4.00 9.20
CA PHE A 130 -16.04 5.30 9.78
C PHE A 130 -17.02 6.44 9.48
N LEU A 131 -17.90 6.29 8.49
CA LEU A 131 -18.94 7.28 8.15
C LEU A 131 -20.34 6.64 8.23
N PRO A 132 -20.86 6.25 9.40
CA PRO A 132 -22.16 5.58 9.50
C PRO A 132 -23.33 6.44 9.01
N ASN A 133 -23.17 7.77 8.97
CA ASN A 133 -24.15 8.74 8.47
C ASN A 133 -23.77 9.32 7.09
N GLY A 134 -22.75 8.79 6.42
CA GLY A 134 -22.31 9.25 5.09
C GLY A 134 -23.26 8.82 3.98
N GLY A 135 -23.36 9.64 2.94
CA GLY A 135 -24.08 9.26 1.72
C GLY A 135 -23.25 8.30 0.85
N ALA A 136 -23.90 7.58 -0.07
CA ALA A 136 -23.23 6.67 -1.00
C ALA A 136 -22.09 7.36 -1.80
N LEU A 137 -22.26 8.64 -2.11
CA LEU A 137 -21.23 9.44 -2.79
C LEU A 137 -20.00 9.70 -1.91
N ASP A 138 -20.18 9.83 -0.60
CA ASP A 138 -19.06 10.08 0.33
C ASP A 138 -18.27 8.79 0.55
N PHE A 139 -18.91 7.63 0.61
CA PHE A 139 -18.25 6.32 0.64
C PHE A 139 -17.40 6.11 -0.62
N LEU A 140 -17.95 6.44 -1.78
CA LEU A 140 -17.23 6.32 -3.05
C LEU A 140 -16.01 7.25 -3.12
N LYS A 141 -16.13 8.50 -2.68
CA LYS A 141 -15.01 9.45 -2.60
C LYS A 141 -13.88 8.92 -1.71
N VAL A 142 -14.22 8.47 -0.50
CA VAL A 142 -13.25 7.93 0.45
C VAL A 142 -12.58 6.68 -0.13
N ALA A 143 -13.34 5.75 -0.71
CA ALA A 143 -12.79 4.55 -1.35
C ALA A 143 -11.82 4.88 -2.48
N ILE A 144 -12.14 5.86 -3.34
CA ILE A 144 -11.26 6.29 -4.43
C ILE A 144 -9.98 6.93 -3.88
N ILE A 145 -10.08 7.80 -2.88
CA ILE A 145 -8.93 8.47 -2.27
C ILE A 145 -7.98 7.44 -1.64
N LEU A 146 -8.51 6.50 -0.86
CA LEU A 146 -7.73 5.44 -0.23
C LEU A 146 -7.09 4.50 -1.25
N THR A 147 -7.82 4.16 -2.32
CA THR A 147 -7.27 3.35 -3.43
C THR A 147 -6.16 4.10 -4.15
N GLY A 148 -6.31 5.41 -4.36
CA GLY A 148 -5.27 6.25 -4.95
C GLY A 148 -4.01 6.28 -4.09
N GLY A 149 -4.16 6.34 -2.76
CA GLY A 149 -3.03 6.25 -1.81
C GLY A 149 -2.29 4.91 -1.88
N THR A 150 -2.99 3.81 -2.05
CA THR A 150 -2.36 2.48 -2.20
C THR A 150 -1.76 2.24 -3.58
N ALA A 151 -2.21 2.97 -4.60
CA ALA A 151 -1.68 2.88 -5.96
C ALA A 151 -0.31 3.57 -6.11
N PHE A 152 -0.01 4.51 -5.22
CA PHE A 152 1.26 5.24 -5.17
C PHE A 152 2.39 4.36 -4.64
#